data_21705bbff823ffad55cda12aa5f75947
#
_entry.id   21705bbff823ffad55cda12aa5f75947
#
_cell.length_a   1.000
_cell.length_b   1.000
_cell.length_c   1.000
_cell.angle_alpha   90.00
_cell.angle_beta   90.00
_cell.angle_gamma   90.00
#
_symmetry.space_group_name_H-M   'P 1'
#
loop_
_entity.id
_entity.type
_entity.pdbx_description
1 polymer ?
#
loop_
_entity_poly.entity_id
_entity_poly.type
_entity_poly.pdbx_seq_one_letter_code
_entity_poly.pdbx_strand_id
1 'polypeptide(L)'
;MSESEMPLEILLDYLNKLACSSLNLWDIPDDCIVKLINVSENATYLVSNSSGFKAILRVHRENYHTERAIECELEWIANLSNKKSVKVPGHFIGKNNKPIQEAQIEGLKNKRYLVLFEFVEGIQPDENSELEKSFEELGEIAALTHVNSI
;
A
#
# COMPACT_ATOMS: atom_id res chain seq x y z
N MET A 1 18.14 -12.92 16.21
CA MET A 1 17.84 -11.49 16.47
C MET A 1 16.37 -11.21 16.16
N SER A 2 15.62 -10.66 17.10
CA SER A 2 14.24 -10.27 16.84
C SER A 2 14.22 -9.02 15.96
N GLU A 3 13.12 -8.77 15.24
CA GLU A 3 13.01 -7.58 14.39
C GLU A 3 13.13 -6.27 15.19
N SER A 4 12.65 -6.25 16.42
CA SER A 4 12.75 -5.09 17.30
C SER A 4 14.19 -4.76 17.71
N GLU A 5 15.10 -5.70 17.59
CA GLU A 5 16.52 -5.53 17.89
C GLU A 5 17.35 -5.29 16.64
N MET A 6 16.75 -5.44 15.46
CA MET A 6 17.44 -5.29 14.18
C MET A 6 17.63 -3.80 13.85
N PRO A 7 18.84 -3.36 13.44
CA PRO A 7 19.02 -2.02 12.92
C PRO A 7 18.07 -1.73 11.75
N LEU A 8 17.55 -0.50 11.68
CA LEU A 8 16.59 -0.12 10.66
C LEU A 8 17.10 -0.37 9.23
N GLU A 9 18.35 -0.05 8.96
CA GLU A 9 18.95 -0.25 7.64
C GLU A 9 18.94 -1.71 7.21
N ILE A 10 19.20 -2.64 8.13
CA ILE A 10 19.19 -4.07 7.87
C ILE A 10 17.76 -4.54 7.64
N LEU A 11 16.82 -4.08 8.46
CA LEU A 11 15.40 -4.41 8.30
C LEU A 11 14.89 -3.93 6.94
N LEU A 12 15.21 -2.71 6.53
CA LEU A 12 14.81 -2.16 5.23
C LEU A 12 15.39 -2.95 4.06
N ASP A 13 16.61 -3.45 4.18
CA ASP A 13 17.21 -4.30 3.16
C ASP A 13 16.44 -5.62 3.01
N TYR A 14 16.08 -6.26 4.11
CA TYR A 14 15.25 -7.48 4.08
C TYR A 14 13.86 -7.20 3.52
N LEU A 15 13.22 -6.10 3.93
CA LEU A 15 11.90 -5.74 3.42
C LEU A 15 11.93 -5.44 1.92
N ASN A 16 13.01 -4.81 1.45
CA ASN A 16 13.20 -4.58 0.01
C ASN A 16 13.32 -5.90 -0.77
N LYS A 17 14.09 -6.85 -0.25
CA LYS A 17 14.20 -8.19 -0.82
C LYS A 17 12.86 -8.92 -0.83
N LEU A 18 12.11 -8.81 0.26
CA LEU A 18 10.77 -9.38 0.34
C LEU A 18 9.84 -8.77 -0.72
N ALA A 19 9.84 -7.45 -0.85
CA ALA A 19 9.04 -6.73 -1.84
C ALA A 19 9.39 -7.19 -3.26
N CYS A 20 10.67 -7.25 -3.61
CA CYS A 20 11.12 -7.71 -4.92
C CYS A 20 10.66 -9.15 -5.20
N SER A 21 10.84 -10.05 -4.26
CA SER A 21 10.50 -11.47 -4.44
C SER A 21 9.00 -11.72 -4.48
N SER A 22 8.19 -10.81 -3.95
CA SER A 22 6.73 -10.97 -3.89
C SER A 22 6.00 -10.55 -5.17
N LEU A 23 6.67 -9.84 -6.08
CA LEU A 23 6.02 -9.30 -7.28
C LEU A 23 5.39 -10.36 -8.18
N ASN A 24 5.90 -11.58 -8.16
CA ASN A 24 5.36 -12.70 -8.92
C ASN A 24 4.01 -13.22 -8.38
N LEU A 25 3.55 -12.75 -7.24
CA LEU A 25 2.25 -13.11 -6.68
C LEU A 25 1.08 -12.49 -7.45
N TRP A 26 1.35 -11.44 -8.23
CA TRP A 26 0.36 -10.77 -9.07
C TRP A 26 0.72 -10.91 -10.55
N ASP A 27 -0.29 -10.81 -11.39
CA ASP A 27 -0.12 -10.80 -12.84
C ASP A 27 0.22 -9.39 -13.32
N ILE A 28 1.48 -9.02 -13.17
CA ILE A 28 2.05 -7.73 -13.56
C ILE A 28 3.29 -7.95 -14.44
N PRO A 29 3.78 -6.91 -15.15
CA PRO A 29 4.98 -7.06 -15.98
C PRO A 29 6.18 -7.59 -15.19
N ASP A 30 6.93 -8.51 -15.79
CA ASP A 30 8.07 -9.19 -15.15
C ASP A 30 9.26 -8.26 -14.91
N ASP A 31 9.36 -7.16 -15.64
CA ASP A 31 10.45 -6.19 -15.56
C ASP A 31 10.25 -5.09 -14.51
N CYS A 32 9.27 -5.26 -13.63
CA CYS A 32 9.00 -4.30 -12.56
C CYS A 32 10.11 -4.29 -11.51
N ILE A 33 10.40 -3.08 -11.02
CA ILE A 33 11.31 -2.83 -9.91
C ILE A 33 10.54 -2.19 -8.76
N VAL A 34 11.08 -2.28 -7.56
CA VAL A 34 10.51 -1.65 -6.36
C VAL A 34 11.40 -0.51 -5.88
N LYS A 35 10.78 0.57 -5.43
CA LYS A 35 11.45 1.71 -4.80
C LYS A 35 10.71 2.08 -3.53
N LEU A 36 11.42 2.09 -2.41
CA LEU A 36 10.85 2.50 -1.13
C LEU A 36 10.42 3.97 -1.19
N ILE A 37 9.16 4.24 -0.88
CA ILE A 37 8.60 5.59 -0.84
C ILE A 37 8.51 6.09 0.60
N ASN A 38 8.01 5.24 1.50
CA ASN A 38 7.73 5.63 2.87
C ASN A 38 7.80 4.42 3.81
N VAL A 39 8.24 4.68 5.02
CA VAL A 39 8.20 3.71 6.12
C VAL A 39 7.58 4.40 7.33
N SER A 40 6.47 3.88 7.79
CA SER A 40 5.84 4.29 9.04
C SER A 40 5.38 3.03 9.75
N GLU A 41 4.09 2.82 9.89
CA GLU A 41 3.53 1.57 10.36
C GLU A 41 3.68 0.44 9.33
N ASN A 42 3.67 0.82 8.04
CA ASN A 42 3.88 -0.10 6.92
C ASN A 42 5.03 0.41 6.05
N ALA A 43 5.66 -0.48 5.31
CA ALA A 43 6.61 -0.11 4.26
C ALA A 43 5.85 -0.01 2.93
N THR A 44 5.97 1.13 2.27
CA THR A 44 5.28 1.42 1.01
C THR A 44 6.29 1.58 -0.11
N TYR A 45 6.09 0.85 -1.20
CA TYR A 45 6.97 0.81 -2.36
C TYR A 45 6.24 1.25 -3.61
N LEU A 46 6.94 1.99 -4.46
CA LEU A 46 6.53 2.19 -5.85
C LEU A 46 7.00 0.98 -6.66
N VAL A 47 6.07 0.34 -7.33
CA VAL A 47 6.34 -0.74 -8.29
C VAL A 47 6.20 -0.15 -9.68
N SER A 48 7.25 -0.23 -10.49
CA SER A 48 7.24 0.40 -11.82
C SER A 48 8.14 -0.34 -12.79
N ASN A 49 7.90 -0.12 -14.08
CA ASN A 49 8.78 -0.58 -15.15
C ASN A 49 9.08 0.57 -16.12
N SER A 50 9.92 0.30 -17.12
CA SER A 50 10.29 1.27 -18.14
C SER A 50 9.17 1.61 -19.14
N SER A 51 8.14 0.75 -19.22
CA SER A 51 7.02 0.91 -20.15
C SER A 51 5.86 1.75 -19.59
N GLY A 52 5.98 2.27 -18.37
CA GLY A 52 4.99 3.15 -17.77
C GLY A 52 4.04 2.48 -16.76
N PHE A 53 4.19 1.20 -16.50
CA PHE A 53 3.41 0.54 -15.44
C PHE A 53 3.80 1.10 -14.08
N LYS A 54 2.80 1.40 -13.26
CA LYS A 54 2.98 1.86 -11.88
C LYS A 54 1.93 1.26 -10.96
N ALA A 55 2.37 0.86 -9.78
CA ALA A 55 1.50 0.37 -8.71
C ALA A 55 2.14 0.69 -7.36
N ILE A 56 1.37 0.57 -6.30
CA ILE A 56 1.85 0.78 -4.92
C ILE A 56 1.75 -0.53 -4.17
N LEU A 57 2.88 -1.01 -3.69
CA LEU A 57 2.95 -2.20 -2.85
C LEU A 57 3.07 -1.77 -1.39
N ARG A 58 2.14 -2.25 -0.56
CA ARG A 58 2.17 -2.05 0.88
C ARG A 58 2.55 -3.36 1.56
N VAL A 59 3.67 -3.33 2.28
CA VAL A 59 4.12 -4.44 3.12
C VAL A 59 3.77 -4.09 4.56
N HIS A 60 2.86 -4.87 5.16
CA HIS A 60 2.36 -4.59 6.50
C HIS A 60 3.41 -4.90 7.55
N ARG A 61 3.41 -4.09 8.61
CA ARG A 61 4.26 -4.29 9.77
C ARG A 61 3.89 -5.60 10.47
N GLU A 62 4.89 -6.30 10.96
CA GLU A 62 4.72 -7.52 11.74
C GLU A 62 3.80 -7.28 12.94
N ASN A 63 2.82 -8.15 13.11
CA ASN A 63 1.89 -8.17 14.26
C ASN A 63 1.15 -6.85 14.53
N TYR A 64 1.11 -5.93 13.56
CA TYR A 64 0.41 -4.64 13.71
C TYR A 64 -1.07 -4.74 13.36
N HIS A 65 -1.39 -5.33 12.21
CA HIS A 65 -2.75 -5.58 11.79
C HIS A 65 -2.99 -7.07 11.56
N THR A 66 -4.20 -7.51 11.88
CA THR A 66 -4.66 -8.86 11.52
C THR A 66 -5.11 -8.86 10.06
N GLU A 67 -5.14 -10.04 9.45
CA GLU A 67 -5.68 -10.22 8.11
C GLU A 67 -7.12 -9.68 8.03
N ARG A 68 -7.95 -9.94 9.05
CA ARG A 68 -9.33 -9.44 9.11
C ARG A 68 -9.42 -7.91 9.12
N ALA A 69 -8.51 -7.24 9.83
CA ALA A 69 -8.46 -5.78 9.84
C ALA A 69 -8.13 -5.23 8.44
N ILE A 70 -7.22 -5.85 7.73
CA ILE A 70 -6.87 -5.48 6.35
C ILE A 70 -8.04 -5.74 5.41
N GLU A 71 -8.73 -6.88 5.54
CA GLU A 71 -9.94 -7.18 4.77
C GLU A 71 -11.01 -6.12 4.95
N CYS A 72 -11.26 -5.71 6.20
CA CYS A 72 -12.24 -4.66 6.49
C CYS A 72 -11.88 -3.32 5.84
N GLU A 73 -10.61 -2.95 5.85
CA GLU A 73 -10.13 -1.75 5.17
C GLU A 73 -10.40 -1.83 3.65
N LEU A 74 -10.06 -2.95 3.03
CA LEU A 74 -10.26 -3.15 1.59
C LEU A 74 -11.75 -3.14 1.23
N GLU A 75 -12.61 -3.76 2.04
CA GLU A 75 -14.06 -3.73 1.87
C GLU A 75 -14.61 -2.32 1.93
N TRP A 76 -14.13 -1.52 2.87
CA TRP A 76 -14.54 -0.13 3.01
C TRP A 76 -14.11 0.72 1.81
N ILE A 77 -12.87 0.55 1.34
CA ILE A 77 -12.36 1.23 0.15
C ILE A 77 -13.19 0.85 -1.08
N ALA A 78 -13.49 -0.44 -1.27
CA ALA A 78 -14.31 -0.91 -2.37
C ALA A 78 -15.74 -0.32 -2.32
N ASN A 79 -16.31 -0.20 -1.13
CA ASN A 79 -17.61 0.41 -0.92
C ASN A 79 -17.61 1.89 -1.31
N LEU A 80 -16.58 2.64 -0.92
CA LEU A 80 -16.40 4.04 -1.34
C LEU A 80 -16.32 4.17 -2.86
N SER A 81 -15.55 3.29 -3.50
CA SER A 81 -15.39 3.26 -4.95
C SER A 81 -16.74 2.98 -5.66
N ASN A 82 -17.49 1.99 -5.18
CA ASN A 82 -18.78 1.61 -5.76
C ASN A 82 -19.82 2.73 -5.66
N LYS A 83 -19.82 3.48 -4.57
CA LYS A 83 -20.73 4.63 -4.38
C LYS A 83 -20.28 5.86 -5.18
N LYS A 84 -19.08 5.85 -5.73
CA LYS A 84 -18.49 6.97 -6.49
C LYS A 84 -18.49 8.29 -5.74
N SER A 85 -18.57 8.25 -4.42
CA SER A 85 -18.58 9.45 -3.58
C SER A 85 -17.19 10.05 -3.44
N VAL A 86 -16.17 9.20 -3.40
CA VAL A 86 -14.76 9.60 -3.24
C VAL A 86 -13.92 8.75 -4.20
N LYS A 87 -12.95 9.40 -4.85
CA LYS A 87 -11.98 8.68 -5.67
C LYS A 87 -10.94 8.03 -4.75
N VAL A 88 -10.86 6.71 -4.77
CA VAL A 88 -9.91 5.91 -3.99
C VAL A 88 -9.16 4.94 -4.91
N PRO A 89 -7.92 4.57 -4.57
CA PRO A 89 -7.20 3.57 -5.34
C PRO A 89 -7.85 2.20 -5.19
N GLY A 90 -7.99 1.47 -6.29
CA GLY A 90 -8.35 0.06 -6.27
C GLY A 90 -7.16 -0.79 -5.83
N HIS A 91 -7.37 -2.09 -5.66
CA HIS A 91 -6.30 -3.03 -5.37
C HIS A 91 -6.30 -4.16 -6.39
N PHE A 92 -5.11 -4.72 -6.62
CA PHE A 92 -4.93 -5.87 -7.51
C PHE A 92 -5.28 -7.16 -6.77
N ILE A 93 -5.83 -8.12 -7.50
CA ILE A 93 -6.05 -9.47 -6.99
C ILE A 93 -4.85 -10.34 -7.39
N GLY A 94 -4.32 -11.09 -6.45
CA GLY A 94 -3.21 -12.00 -6.71
C GLY A 94 -3.59 -13.18 -7.59
N LYS A 95 -2.60 -13.90 -8.07
CA LYS A 95 -2.79 -15.11 -8.89
C LYS A 95 -3.59 -16.20 -8.17
N ASN A 96 -3.59 -16.20 -6.84
CA ASN A 96 -4.39 -17.09 -6.00
C ASN A 96 -5.83 -16.62 -5.79
N ASN A 97 -6.24 -15.58 -6.49
CA ASN A 97 -7.58 -15.00 -6.45
C ASN A 97 -7.93 -14.28 -5.13
N LYS A 98 -6.90 -13.89 -4.37
CA LYS A 98 -7.04 -13.16 -3.09
C LYS A 98 -6.40 -11.77 -3.19
N PRO A 99 -7.00 -10.75 -2.56
CA PRO A 99 -6.42 -9.40 -2.52
C PRO A 99 -5.23 -9.30 -1.55
N ILE A 100 -5.26 -10.03 -0.46
CA ILE A 100 -4.19 -10.02 0.55
C ILE A 100 -3.27 -11.19 0.27
N GLN A 101 -1.98 -10.89 0.12
CA GLN A 101 -0.95 -11.89 -0.09
C GLN A 101 -0.10 -12.05 1.17
N GLU A 102 0.55 -13.18 1.27
CA GLU A 102 1.50 -13.46 2.33
C GLU A 102 2.86 -13.77 1.71
N ALA A 103 3.91 -13.24 2.30
CA ALA A 103 5.27 -13.54 1.87
C ALA A 103 6.20 -13.62 3.08
N GLN A 104 7.22 -14.41 2.94
CA GLN A 104 8.27 -14.57 3.94
C GLN A 104 9.61 -14.65 3.23
N ILE A 105 10.64 -14.14 3.85
CA ILE A 105 12.01 -14.20 3.34
C ILE A 105 12.95 -14.70 4.43
N GLU A 106 14.02 -15.39 4.02
CA GLU A 106 15.08 -15.78 4.93
C GLU A 106 15.69 -14.53 5.57
N GLY A 107 15.85 -14.55 6.87
CA GLY A 107 16.34 -13.41 7.66
C GLY A 107 15.26 -12.67 8.44
N LEU A 108 14.00 -12.79 8.03
CA LEU A 108 12.84 -12.30 8.80
C LEU A 108 12.10 -13.48 9.39
N LYS A 109 11.82 -13.39 10.69
CA LYS A 109 11.21 -14.48 11.44
C LYS A 109 9.78 -14.79 11.04
N ASN A 110 8.99 -13.74 10.77
CA ASN A 110 7.57 -13.87 10.53
C ASN A 110 7.19 -13.47 9.11
N LYS A 111 6.13 -14.08 8.59
CA LYS A 111 5.53 -13.67 7.32
C LYS A 111 4.92 -12.29 7.42
N ARG A 112 4.78 -11.65 6.28
CA ARG A 112 4.16 -10.32 6.14
C ARG A 112 2.94 -10.40 5.24
N TYR A 113 1.94 -9.59 5.55
CA TYR A 113 0.82 -9.37 4.64
C TYR A 113 1.19 -8.27 3.65
N LEU A 114 0.78 -8.46 2.40
CA LEU A 114 1.05 -7.53 1.31
C LEU A 114 -0.24 -7.26 0.53
N VAL A 115 -0.40 -6.00 0.13
CA VAL A 115 -1.48 -5.60 -0.78
C VAL A 115 -0.88 -4.71 -1.87
N LEU A 116 -1.26 -4.96 -3.11
CA LEU A 116 -0.85 -4.15 -4.26
C LEU A 116 -2.01 -3.26 -4.68
N PHE A 117 -1.80 -1.94 -4.64
CA PHE A 117 -2.80 -0.94 -4.99
C PHE A 117 -2.51 -0.32 -6.35
N GLU A 118 -3.56 0.17 -7.00
CA GLU A 118 -3.40 1.02 -8.17
C GLU A 118 -2.66 2.29 -7.81
N PHE A 119 -1.81 2.76 -8.71
CA PHE A 119 -1.13 4.04 -8.56
C PHE A 119 -2.11 5.18 -8.85
N VAL A 120 -2.18 6.15 -7.96
CA VAL A 120 -2.97 7.37 -8.13
C VAL A 120 -1.99 8.54 -8.18
N GLU A 121 -2.00 9.27 -9.29
CA GLU A 121 -1.16 10.46 -9.43
C GLU A 121 -1.67 11.59 -8.54
N GLY A 122 -0.74 12.32 -7.97
CA GLY A 122 -1.05 13.45 -7.12
C GLY A 122 0.20 14.23 -6.76
N ILE A 123 -0.01 15.42 -6.23
CA ILE A 123 1.06 16.31 -5.78
C ILE A 123 0.82 16.58 -4.29
N GLN A 124 1.89 16.46 -3.50
CA GLN A 124 1.81 16.83 -2.09
C GLN A 124 1.66 18.34 -1.98
N PRO A 125 0.64 18.87 -1.29
CA PRO A 125 0.50 20.31 -1.06
C PRO A 125 1.71 20.84 -0.28
N ASP A 126 2.18 22.03 -0.65
CA ASP A 126 3.23 22.76 0.05
C ASP A 126 2.76 24.19 0.37
N GLU A 127 3.61 24.97 1.06
CA GLU A 127 3.26 26.35 1.45
C GLU A 127 3.15 27.32 0.24
N ASN A 128 3.58 26.91 -0.94
CA ASN A 128 3.47 27.68 -2.17
C ASN A 128 2.23 27.30 -3.01
N SER A 129 1.50 26.26 -2.61
CA SER A 129 0.28 25.82 -3.28
C SER A 129 -0.95 26.53 -2.70
N GLU A 130 -2.08 26.44 -3.40
CA GLU A 130 -3.36 27.00 -2.94
C GLU A 130 -3.93 26.13 -1.80
N LEU A 131 -3.38 26.30 -0.59
CA LEU A 131 -3.74 25.48 0.58
C LEU A 131 -5.22 25.59 0.97
N GLU A 132 -5.82 26.79 0.81
CA GLU A 132 -7.24 27.00 1.13
C GLU A 132 -8.13 26.06 0.33
N LYS A 133 -7.90 25.99 -0.99
CA LYS A 133 -8.64 25.07 -1.87
C LYS A 133 -8.38 23.62 -1.51
N SER A 134 -7.14 23.26 -1.22
CA SER A 134 -6.76 21.89 -0.81
C SER A 134 -7.44 21.50 0.49
N PHE A 135 -7.55 22.40 1.47
CA PHE A 135 -8.24 22.14 2.73
C PHE A 135 -9.76 22.03 2.54
N GLU A 136 -10.36 22.83 1.64
CA GLU A 136 -11.78 22.71 1.31
C GLU A 136 -12.08 21.34 0.67
N GLU A 137 -11.29 20.92 -0.29
CA GLU A 137 -11.41 19.60 -0.92
C GLU A 137 -11.25 18.47 0.08
N LEU A 138 -10.27 18.58 0.97
CA LEU A 138 -10.03 17.60 2.04
C LEU A 138 -11.24 17.51 2.99
N GLY A 139 -11.83 18.65 3.37
CA GLY A 139 -13.03 18.69 4.20
C GLY A 139 -14.22 18.03 3.52
N GLU A 140 -14.42 18.27 2.23
CA GLU A 140 -15.47 17.63 1.44
C GLU A 140 -15.29 16.12 1.37
N ILE A 141 -14.08 15.64 1.10
CA ILE A 141 -13.74 14.22 1.06
C ILE A 141 -14.00 13.58 2.43
N ALA A 142 -13.58 14.23 3.50
CA ALA A 142 -13.80 13.75 4.87
C ALA A 142 -15.29 13.62 5.19
N ALA A 143 -16.11 14.59 4.79
CA ALA A 143 -17.55 14.55 4.98
C ALA A 143 -18.20 13.40 4.21
N LEU A 144 -17.85 13.21 2.94
CA LEU A 144 -18.35 12.11 2.11
C LEU A 144 -17.95 10.75 2.68
N THR A 145 -16.73 10.63 3.15
CA THR A 145 -16.21 9.40 3.77
C THR A 145 -16.98 9.08 5.07
N HIS A 146 -17.25 10.10 5.88
CA HIS A 146 -18.05 9.96 7.12
C HIS A 146 -19.47 9.48 6.83
N VAL A 147 -20.14 10.08 5.85
CA VAL A 147 -21.49 9.66 5.43
C VAL A 147 -21.49 8.21 4.99
N ASN A 148 -20.47 7.76 4.27
CA ASN A 148 -20.35 6.36 3.84
C ASN A 148 -20.18 5.39 5.01
N SER A 149 -19.65 5.84 6.13
CA SER A 149 -19.38 5.02 7.32
C SER A 149 -20.57 4.88 8.28
N ILE A 150 -21.63 5.65 8.06
CA ILE A 150 -22.85 5.60 8.89
C ILE A 150 -23.79 4.38 8.50
#